data_962fcf88a52aea2ad9aef5163fe17a6f
#
_entry.id   962fcf88a52aea2ad9aef5163fe17a6f
#
_cell.length_a   1.000
_cell.length_b   1.000
_cell.length_c   1.000
_cell.angle_alpha   90.00
_cell.angle_beta   90.00
_cell.angle_gamma   90.00
#
_symmetry.space_group_name_H-M   'P 1'
#
loop_
_entity.id
_entity.type
_entity.pdbx_description
1 polymer ?
#
loop_
_entity_poly.entity_id
_entity_poly.type
_entity_poly.pdbx_seq_one_letter_code
_entity_poly.pdbx_strand_id
1 'polypeptide(L)'
;MKKRTVIALTATYVLYVTFGSIPAQAQEMPKQYQGVLDTLGKKGDYKANVLKVNIPRTDLTVTVDGVATPTPFGFGGWLAMTKGEGARDVMMGDLVLLQEEVNPVASFSAGPLPQ
;
A
#
# COMPACT_ATOMS: atom_id res chain seq x y z
N MET A 1 61.75 52.50 9.93
CA MET A 1 60.69 51.98 9.00
C MET A 1 60.02 50.81 9.65
N LYS A 2 58.83 51.03 10.09
CA LYS A 2 58.03 49.95 10.69
C LYS A 2 57.13 49.27 9.63
N LYS A 3 57.43 48.00 9.30
CA LYS A 3 56.65 47.21 8.38
C LYS A 3 55.36 46.80 9.13
N ARG A 4 54.18 47.27 8.68
CA ARG A 4 52.93 46.87 9.13
C ARG A 4 52.50 45.62 8.36
N THR A 5 52.50 44.47 9.02
CA THR A 5 51.96 43.23 8.47
C THR A 5 50.44 43.28 8.60
N VAL A 6 49.74 43.33 7.49
CA VAL A 6 48.29 43.22 7.43
C VAL A 6 47.94 41.73 7.35
N ILE A 7 47.40 41.18 8.41
CA ILE A 7 46.85 39.83 8.42
C ILE A 7 45.42 39.91 7.90
N ALA A 8 45.21 39.46 6.67
CA ALA A 8 43.88 39.30 6.12
C ALA A 8 43.27 38.03 6.69
N LEU A 9 42.28 38.18 7.57
CA LEU A 9 41.42 37.08 8.02
C LEU A 9 40.36 36.81 6.94
N THR A 10 40.58 35.82 6.12
CA THR A 10 39.51 35.27 5.26
C THR A 10 38.62 34.37 6.07
N ALA A 11 37.47 34.91 6.46
CA ALA A 11 36.39 34.12 7.07
C ALA A 11 35.73 33.28 6.00
N THR A 12 36.08 31.99 5.94
CA THR A 12 35.41 31.02 5.09
C THR A 12 34.05 30.67 5.74
N TYR A 13 32.99 31.26 5.25
CA TYR A 13 31.62 30.93 5.66
C TYR A 13 31.22 29.59 5.01
N VAL A 14 31.38 28.50 5.75
CA VAL A 14 30.87 27.19 5.33
C VAL A 14 29.36 27.17 5.57
N LEU A 15 28.60 27.36 4.49
CA LEU A 15 27.14 27.25 4.50
C LEU A 15 26.77 25.76 4.61
N TYR A 16 26.54 25.26 5.81
CA TYR A 16 25.94 23.95 6.04
C TYR A 16 24.47 24.00 5.60
N VAL A 17 24.21 23.58 4.38
CA VAL A 17 22.83 23.25 3.95
C VAL A 17 22.46 21.93 4.62
N THR A 18 21.82 22.01 5.78
CA THR A 18 21.16 20.86 6.38
C THR A 18 19.96 20.51 5.50
N PHE A 19 20.12 19.51 4.66
CA PHE A 19 18.98 18.81 4.06
C PHE A 19 18.20 18.18 5.20
N GLY A 20 17.23 18.92 5.72
CA GLY A 20 16.22 18.38 6.63
C GLY A 20 15.46 17.30 5.88
N SER A 21 15.73 16.03 6.20
CA SER A 21 14.88 14.93 5.79
C SER A 21 13.48 15.21 6.33
N ILE A 22 12.57 15.67 5.48
CA ILE A 22 11.15 15.76 5.81
C ILE A 22 10.72 14.32 6.08
N PRO A 23 10.31 13.95 7.31
CA PRO A 23 9.80 12.62 7.56
C PRO A 23 8.60 12.46 6.63
N ALA A 24 8.62 11.44 5.77
CA ALA A 24 7.45 11.05 5.02
C ALA A 24 6.39 10.70 6.07
N GLN A 25 5.45 11.61 6.31
CA GLN A 25 4.34 11.36 7.22
C GLN A 25 3.56 10.20 6.61
N ALA A 26 3.53 9.08 7.34
CA ALA A 26 2.64 7.99 7.01
C ALA A 26 1.23 8.56 6.94
N GLN A 27 0.58 8.43 5.80
CA GLN A 27 -0.76 8.96 5.60
C GLN A 27 -1.71 8.24 6.55
N GLU A 28 -2.46 9.01 7.36
CA GLU A 28 -3.41 8.43 8.31
C GLU A 28 -4.56 7.76 7.53
N MET A 29 -4.77 6.49 7.81
CA MET A 29 -5.83 5.70 7.19
C MET A 29 -7.19 6.08 7.76
N PRO A 30 -8.23 6.31 6.93
CA PRO A 30 -9.59 6.56 7.41
C PRO A 30 -10.11 5.42 8.30
N LYS A 31 -10.81 5.76 9.38
CA LYS A 31 -11.34 4.79 10.35
C LYS A 31 -12.24 3.72 9.72
N GLN A 32 -12.99 4.09 8.69
CA GLN A 32 -13.84 3.15 7.95
C GLN A 32 -13.03 2.04 7.26
N TYR A 33 -11.81 2.33 6.80
CA TYR A 33 -10.93 1.33 6.19
C TYR A 33 -10.33 0.40 7.24
N GLN A 34 -10.12 0.89 8.46
CA GLN A 34 -9.76 0.01 9.56
C GLN A 34 -10.85 -1.03 9.83
N GLY A 35 -12.13 -0.63 9.80
CA GLY A 35 -13.24 -1.57 9.93
C GLY A 35 -13.27 -2.65 8.85
N VAL A 36 -12.87 -2.32 7.61
CA VAL A 36 -12.73 -3.32 6.54
C VAL A 36 -11.63 -4.34 6.88
N LEU A 37 -10.47 -3.87 7.34
CA LEU A 37 -9.36 -4.76 7.72
C LEU A 37 -9.72 -5.67 8.88
N ASP A 38 -10.42 -5.15 9.88
CA ASP A 38 -10.88 -5.90 11.06
C ASP A 38 -11.88 -6.99 10.64
N THR A 39 -12.81 -6.66 9.73
CA THR A 39 -13.80 -7.63 9.21
C THR A 39 -13.12 -8.73 8.39
N LEU A 40 -12.13 -8.38 7.58
CA LEU A 40 -11.39 -9.34 6.78
C LEU A 40 -10.38 -10.16 7.60
N GLY A 41 -10.03 -9.71 8.80
CA GLY A 41 -8.95 -10.30 9.59
C GLY A 41 -7.59 -10.21 8.87
N LYS A 42 -7.39 -9.19 8.06
CA LYS A 42 -6.20 -8.99 7.22
C LYS A 42 -5.50 -7.68 7.55
N LYS A 43 -4.22 -7.63 7.21
CA LYS A 43 -3.47 -6.38 7.20
C LYS A 43 -3.57 -5.73 5.83
N GLY A 44 -3.59 -4.41 5.80
CA GLY A 44 -3.59 -3.62 4.57
C GLY A 44 -2.44 -2.63 4.55
N ASP A 45 -2.14 -2.15 3.36
CA ASP A 45 -1.22 -1.04 3.12
C ASP A 45 -2.04 0.16 2.63
N TYR A 46 -1.91 1.31 3.32
CA TYR A 46 -2.58 2.54 2.97
C TYR A 46 -1.58 3.57 2.49
N LYS A 47 -1.62 3.87 1.21
CA LYS A 47 -0.71 4.80 0.56
C LYS A 47 -1.41 5.54 -0.58
N ALA A 48 -1.11 6.82 -0.74
CA ALA A 48 -1.68 7.67 -1.79
C ALA A 48 -3.22 7.62 -1.85
N ASN A 49 -3.87 7.63 -0.69
CA ASN A 49 -5.33 7.51 -0.51
C ASN A 49 -5.93 6.16 -0.97
N VAL A 50 -5.13 5.15 -1.17
CA VAL A 50 -5.57 3.81 -1.54
C VAL A 50 -5.25 2.84 -0.41
N LEU A 51 -6.26 2.10 0.06
CA LEU A 51 -6.07 0.90 0.88
C LEU A 51 -5.89 -0.29 -0.05
N LYS A 52 -4.80 -1.03 0.08
CA LYS A 52 -4.57 -2.28 -0.62
C LYS A 52 -4.46 -3.44 0.38
N VAL A 53 -5.20 -4.50 0.11
CA VAL A 53 -5.20 -5.73 0.92
C VAL A 53 -4.76 -6.88 0.03
N ASN A 54 -3.69 -7.57 0.41
CA ASN A 54 -3.27 -8.78 -0.27
C ASN A 54 -4.02 -9.98 0.32
N ILE A 55 -4.46 -10.88 -0.57
CA ILE A 55 -5.20 -12.10 -0.24
C ILE A 55 -4.39 -13.29 -0.76
N PRO A 56 -3.33 -13.71 -0.06
CA PRO A 56 -2.57 -14.89 -0.47
C PRO A 56 -3.43 -16.14 -0.33
N ARG A 57 -3.28 -17.08 -1.27
CA ARG A 57 -3.96 -18.38 -1.24
C ARG A 57 -3.04 -19.46 -0.68
N THR A 58 -2.56 -19.23 0.54
CA THR A 58 -1.69 -20.18 1.26
C THR A 58 -2.39 -21.49 1.64
N ASP A 59 -3.70 -21.54 1.50
CA ASP A 59 -4.57 -22.68 1.65
C ASP A 59 -4.52 -23.66 0.47
N LEU A 60 -3.99 -23.23 -0.70
CA LEU A 60 -3.96 -24.03 -1.90
C LEU A 60 -2.62 -24.75 -2.10
N THR A 61 -2.71 -25.97 -2.62
CA THR A 61 -1.59 -26.68 -3.21
C THR A 61 -1.77 -26.68 -4.72
N VAL A 62 -0.85 -26.04 -5.43
CA VAL A 62 -0.95 -25.84 -6.88
C VAL A 62 0.13 -26.64 -7.60
N THR A 63 -0.26 -27.32 -8.67
CA THR A 63 0.66 -27.92 -9.62
C THR A 63 0.37 -27.39 -11.01
N VAL A 64 1.42 -27.06 -11.74
CA VAL A 64 1.33 -26.65 -13.14
C VAL A 64 2.11 -27.67 -13.97
N ASP A 65 1.44 -28.34 -14.86
CA ASP A 65 2.04 -29.41 -15.68
C ASP A 65 2.82 -30.45 -14.86
N GLY A 66 2.24 -30.85 -13.71
CA GLY A 66 2.84 -31.79 -12.76
C GLY A 66 3.94 -31.22 -11.86
N VAL A 67 4.29 -29.95 -11.99
CA VAL A 67 5.31 -29.28 -11.17
C VAL A 67 4.64 -28.54 -10.02
N ALA A 68 5.06 -28.82 -8.78
CA ALA A 68 4.61 -28.09 -7.61
C ALA A 68 4.99 -26.62 -7.73
N THR A 69 4.00 -25.74 -7.67
CA THR A 69 4.17 -24.30 -7.91
C THR A 69 3.71 -23.54 -6.68
N PRO A 70 4.59 -22.76 -6.03
CA PRO A 70 4.22 -22.00 -4.84
C PRO A 70 3.20 -20.91 -5.18
N THR A 71 2.21 -20.70 -4.32
CA THR A 71 1.13 -19.73 -4.56
C THR A 71 1.59 -18.28 -4.74
N PRO A 72 2.68 -17.79 -4.12
CA PRO A 72 3.22 -16.46 -4.39
C PRO A 72 3.70 -16.23 -5.83
N PHE A 73 3.87 -17.31 -6.62
CA PHE A 73 4.25 -17.23 -8.02
C PHE A 73 3.21 -16.49 -8.89
N GLY A 74 1.94 -16.46 -8.46
CA GLY A 74 0.88 -15.77 -9.19
C GLY A 74 -0.54 -16.22 -8.80
N PHE A 75 -0.66 -17.05 -7.78
CA PHE A 75 -1.95 -17.59 -7.32
C PHE A 75 -2.46 -16.90 -6.05
N GLY A 76 -2.20 -15.62 -5.92
CA GLY A 76 -2.75 -14.78 -4.88
C GLY A 76 -3.73 -13.76 -5.45
N GLY A 77 -4.57 -13.21 -4.58
CA GLY A 77 -5.48 -12.13 -4.92
C GLY A 77 -5.10 -10.83 -4.20
N TRP A 78 -5.78 -9.78 -4.56
CA TRP A 78 -5.70 -8.49 -3.89
C TRP A 78 -6.99 -7.70 -4.07
N LEU A 79 -7.28 -6.82 -3.13
CA LEU A 79 -8.33 -5.82 -3.20
C LEU A 79 -7.73 -4.44 -2.94
N ALA A 80 -8.22 -3.44 -3.63
CA ALA A 80 -7.87 -2.04 -3.40
C ALA A 80 -9.13 -1.20 -3.29
N MET A 81 -9.11 -0.23 -2.38
CA MET A 81 -10.22 0.69 -2.14
C MET A 81 -9.71 2.12 -2.08
N THR A 82 -10.48 3.02 -2.62
CA THR A 82 -10.24 4.47 -2.51
C THR A 82 -11.57 5.22 -2.45
N LYS A 83 -11.52 6.46 -1.99
CA LYS A 83 -12.67 7.35 -2.02
C LYS A 83 -13.04 7.70 -3.45
N GLY A 84 -14.32 7.55 -3.78
CA GLY A 84 -14.93 8.09 -4.97
C GLY A 84 -15.60 9.43 -4.70
N GLU A 85 -16.54 9.78 -5.55
CA GLU A 85 -17.33 10.99 -5.40
C GLU A 85 -18.44 10.82 -4.35
N GLY A 86 -18.65 11.86 -3.54
CA GLY A 86 -19.64 11.85 -2.47
C GLY A 86 -19.33 10.83 -1.39
N ALA A 87 -20.31 10.03 -0.99
CA ALA A 87 -20.19 9.01 0.05
C ALA A 87 -19.81 7.62 -0.51
N ARG A 88 -19.39 7.54 -1.78
CA ARG A 88 -19.05 6.28 -2.43
C ARG A 88 -17.57 5.95 -2.25
N ASP A 89 -17.28 4.67 -2.12
CA ASP A 89 -15.95 4.12 -2.27
C ASP A 89 -15.85 3.39 -3.60
N VAL A 90 -14.68 3.46 -4.22
CA VAL A 90 -14.36 2.68 -5.42
C VAL A 90 -13.51 1.50 -4.99
N MET A 91 -13.89 0.33 -5.41
CA MET A 91 -13.17 -0.90 -5.13
C MET A 91 -12.82 -1.61 -6.43
N MET A 92 -11.61 -2.14 -6.49
CA MET A 92 -11.17 -3.03 -7.55
C MET A 92 -10.28 -4.13 -6.97
N GLY A 93 -10.14 -5.22 -7.70
CA GLY A 93 -9.30 -6.32 -7.23
C GLY A 93 -9.21 -7.43 -8.25
N ASP A 94 -8.39 -8.39 -7.91
CA ASP A 94 -8.22 -9.64 -8.63
C ASP A 94 -8.19 -10.77 -7.61
N LEU A 95 -8.99 -11.80 -7.82
CA LEU A 95 -9.11 -12.93 -6.92
C LEU A 95 -8.82 -14.22 -7.64
N VAL A 96 -7.95 -15.03 -7.08
CA VAL A 96 -7.74 -16.41 -7.52
C VAL A 96 -8.72 -17.30 -6.76
N LEU A 97 -9.61 -17.93 -7.50
CA LEU A 97 -10.71 -18.74 -6.96
C LEU A 97 -10.64 -20.18 -7.50
N LEU A 98 -11.01 -21.12 -6.65
CA LEU A 98 -11.36 -22.46 -7.10
C LEU A 98 -12.70 -22.41 -7.88
N GLN A 99 -12.96 -23.40 -8.71
CA GLN A 99 -14.17 -23.44 -9.53
C GLN A 99 -15.45 -23.34 -8.68
N GLU A 100 -15.48 -24.01 -7.53
CA GLU A 100 -16.62 -23.98 -6.61
C GLU A 100 -16.78 -22.66 -5.84
N GLU A 101 -15.73 -21.83 -5.79
CA GLU A 101 -15.76 -20.52 -5.12
C GLU A 101 -16.27 -19.40 -6.04
N VAL A 102 -16.28 -19.61 -7.34
CA VAL A 102 -16.65 -18.57 -8.33
C VAL A 102 -18.08 -18.09 -8.13
N ASN A 103 -19.04 -19.00 -8.08
CA ASN A 103 -20.46 -18.64 -7.96
C ASN A 103 -20.79 -17.93 -6.64
N PRO A 104 -20.34 -18.39 -5.47
CA PRO A 104 -20.55 -17.65 -4.21
C PRO A 104 -20.01 -16.23 -4.25
N VAL A 105 -18.78 -16.04 -4.74
CA VAL A 105 -18.15 -14.72 -4.81
C VAL A 105 -18.85 -13.81 -5.82
N ALA A 106 -19.16 -14.32 -7.03
CA ALA A 106 -19.86 -13.56 -8.05
C ALA A 106 -21.26 -13.13 -7.62
N SER A 107 -21.99 -14.00 -6.95
CA SER A 107 -23.35 -13.72 -6.45
C SER A 107 -23.31 -12.62 -5.37
N PHE A 108 -22.32 -12.64 -4.49
CA PHE A 108 -22.13 -11.60 -3.48
C PHE A 108 -21.79 -10.25 -4.12
N SER A 109 -20.91 -10.23 -5.11
CA SER A 109 -20.49 -9.01 -5.80
C SER A 109 -21.57 -8.38 -6.68
N ALA A 110 -22.54 -9.18 -7.15
CA ALA A 110 -23.67 -8.73 -7.98
C ALA A 110 -24.89 -8.27 -7.15
N GLY A 111 -24.87 -8.49 -5.83
CA GLY A 111 -25.96 -8.06 -4.94
C GLY A 111 -26.06 -6.52 -4.84
N PRO A 112 -27.27 -5.99 -4.54
CA PRO A 112 -27.38 -4.58 -4.24
C PRO A 112 -26.53 -4.25 -3.02
N LEU A 113 -25.75 -3.18 -3.10
CA LEU A 113 -24.96 -2.69 -1.97
C LEU A 113 -25.94 -2.38 -0.82
N PRO A 114 -25.64 -2.79 0.43
CA PRO A 114 -26.43 -2.39 1.58
C PRO A 114 -26.50 -0.87 1.66
N GLN A 115 -27.69 -0.33 1.74
CA GLN A 115 -27.93 1.13 1.90
C GLN A 115 -27.62 1.57 3.32
#